data_45486eeeb35517dd4003c5c4bd96766f
#
_entry.id   45486eeeb35517dd4003c5c4bd96766f
#
_cell.length_a   1.000
_cell.length_b   1.000
_cell.length_c   1.000
_cell.angle_alpha   90.00
_cell.angle_beta   90.00
_cell.angle_gamma   90.00
#
_symmetry.space_group_name_H-M   'P 1'
#
loop_
_entity.id
_entity.type
_entity.pdbx_description
1 polymer ?
#
loop_
_entity_poly.entity_id
_entity_poly.type
_entity_poly.pdbx_seq_one_letter_code
_entity_poly.pdbx_strand_id
1 'polypeptide(L)'
;MTDPSNIKTTLNVSKPSPLHPVSRMRMLLLILLIAFPVSPSMVWAQEDFRVDTISDALFQHMQGKSFPEECTISRSDLRMVSVLHVDFQGNTRHGVIICNKAIAKDLLDIFRELYRQRYPIAQIRPIDDFDANDERSMQANNTSCFCYRVVNGSKHLSMHARGLAIDLNPLQNPCVKRRKDGTLFIQPRTARPYVNRARTFKYKITHNDLAYRLFAQHGFTWGGDWRSLKDYQHFEKKP
;
A
#
# COMPACT_ATOMS: atom_id res chain seq x y z
N MET A 1 -84.84 -15.19 -28.04
CA MET A 1 -85.88 -14.31 -27.49
C MET A 1 -85.08 -13.14 -26.94
N THR A 2 -85.16 -12.03 -27.41
CA THR A 2 -85.82 -11.05 -28.20
C THR A 2 -84.87 -9.90 -28.43
N ASP A 3 -84.75 -9.55 -29.66
CA ASP A 3 -84.29 -8.32 -30.24
C ASP A 3 -85.36 -7.22 -29.91
N PRO A 4 -85.24 -6.01 -30.39
CA PRO A 4 -84.17 -5.00 -30.65
C PRO A 4 -84.64 -3.58 -30.29
N SER A 5 -83.95 -2.68 -30.88
CA SER A 5 -84.40 -1.35 -31.42
C SER A 5 -83.83 -0.10 -30.65
N ASN A 6 -82.95 0.57 -31.30
CA ASN A 6 -83.24 1.76 -32.14
C ASN A 6 -83.55 3.04 -31.33
N ILE A 7 -82.69 3.99 -31.42
CA ILE A 7 -83.10 5.40 -31.64
C ILE A 7 -81.93 6.21 -32.20
N LYS A 8 -82.27 6.90 -33.24
CA LYS A 8 -81.50 7.85 -34.07
C LYS A 8 -81.17 9.14 -33.38
N THR A 9 -80.22 9.82 -34.02
CA THR A 9 -80.21 11.28 -34.24
C THR A 9 -79.36 12.07 -33.26
N THR A 10 -78.49 12.95 -33.61
CA THR A 10 -78.43 14.00 -34.65
C THR A 10 -77.03 14.58 -34.66
N LEU A 11 -76.52 14.83 -35.84
CA LEU A 11 -75.35 15.64 -36.09
C LEU A 11 -75.58 17.10 -35.70
N ASN A 12 -74.72 17.64 -34.88
CA ASN A 12 -74.68 19.10 -34.70
C ASN A 12 -73.26 19.57 -35.05
N VAL A 13 -73.13 20.21 -36.19
CA VAL A 13 -71.96 20.83 -36.71
C VAL A 13 -71.80 22.19 -36.06
N SER A 14 -70.81 22.42 -35.26
CA SER A 14 -70.45 23.74 -34.79
C SER A 14 -69.08 24.15 -35.35
N LYS A 15 -69.03 25.39 -35.81
CA LYS A 15 -67.98 26.07 -36.55
C LYS A 15 -66.63 26.14 -35.84
N PRO A 16 -65.53 26.24 -36.56
CA PRO A 16 -64.17 26.40 -35.96
C PRO A 16 -63.93 27.82 -35.47
N SER A 17 -63.41 27.95 -34.26
CA SER A 17 -62.91 29.18 -33.66
C SER A 17 -61.44 29.44 -34.07
N PRO A 18 -60.99 30.68 -34.07
CA PRO A 18 -59.70 31.09 -34.68
C PRO A 18 -58.49 30.69 -33.83
N LEU A 19 -57.43 30.34 -34.54
CA LEU A 19 -56.11 30.01 -34.02
C LEU A 19 -55.44 31.18 -33.28
N HIS A 20 -55.13 31.00 -32.02
CA HIS A 20 -54.23 31.88 -31.26
C HIS A 20 -52.76 31.54 -31.56
N PRO A 21 -51.86 32.53 -31.62
CA PRO A 21 -50.46 32.32 -31.96
C PRO A 21 -49.74 31.63 -30.83
N VAL A 22 -49.02 30.54 -31.14
CA VAL A 22 -48.16 29.75 -30.25
C VAL A 22 -46.97 30.61 -29.87
N SER A 23 -46.90 31.05 -28.63
CA SER A 23 -45.75 31.67 -28.03
C SER A 23 -44.58 30.65 -28.00
N ARG A 24 -43.52 30.95 -28.76
CA ARG A 24 -42.23 30.21 -28.69
C ARG A 24 -41.56 30.49 -27.36
N MET A 25 -41.81 29.65 -26.37
CA MET A 25 -41.10 29.63 -25.12
C MET A 25 -39.74 29.02 -25.36
N ARG A 26 -38.70 29.85 -25.48
CA ARG A 26 -37.31 29.44 -25.50
C ARG A 26 -36.99 28.83 -24.13
N MET A 27 -36.90 27.50 -24.07
CA MET A 27 -36.39 26.77 -22.93
C MET A 27 -34.88 27.00 -22.83
N LEU A 28 -34.47 27.95 -21.96
CA LEU A 28 -33.09 28.13 -21.56
C LEU A 28 -32.70 26.91 -20.72
N LEU A 29 -31.90 25.99 -21.31
CA LEU A 29 -31.29 24.91 -20.58
C LEU A 29 -30.19 25.51 -19.69
N LEU A 30 -30.51 25.75 -18.42
CA LEU A 30 -29.52 26.14 -17.41
C LEU A 30 -28.71 24.89 -17.08
N ILE A 31 -27.51 24.72 -17.68
CA ILE A 31 -26.54 23.71 -17.28
C ILE A 31 -26.00 24.18 -15.92
N LEU A 32 -26.53 23.60 -14.84
CA LEU A 32 -26.01 23.77 -13.50
C LEU A 32 -24.70 22.97 -13.43
N LEU A 33 -23.56 23.64 -13.62
CA LEU A 33 -22.24 23.11 -13.30
C LEU A 33 -22.19 22.90 -11.77
N ILE A 34 -22.51 21.70 -11.32
CA ILE A 34 -22.28 21.29 -9.94
C ILE A 34 -20.76 21.14 -9.79
N ALA A 35 -20.10 22.20 -9.40
CA ALA A 35 -18.73 22.13 -8.89
C ALA A 35 -18.79 21.35 -7.56
N PHE A 36 -18.45 20.06 -7.61
CA PHE A 36 -18.19 19.31 -6.39
C PHE A 36 -17.01 19.99 -5.67
N PRO A 37 -17.19 20.46 -4.42
CA PRO A 37 -16.06 20.95 -3.67
C PRO A 37 -15.09 19.80 -3.45
N VAL A 38 -13.93 19.87 -4.07
CA VAL A 38 -12.80 18.94 -3.75
C VAL A 38 -12.50 19.19 -2.27
N SER A 39 -12.81 18.20 -1.44
CA SER A 39 -12.57 18.30 0.00
C SER A 39 -11.10 18.60 0.24
N PRO A 40 -10.73 19.62 1.04
CA PRO A 40 -9.34 19.97 1.33
C PRO A 40 -8.51 18.79 1.88
N SER A 41 -9.15 17.80 2.50
CA SER A 41 -8.52 16.54 2.93
C SER A 41 -7.92 15.70 1.80
N MET A 42 -8.40 15.82 0.55
CA MET A 42 -7.79 15.11 -0.60
C MET A 42 -6.49 15.74 -1.07
N VAL A 43 -6.32 17.05 -0.93
CA VAL A 43 -5.11 17.77 -1.36
C VAL A 43 -3.95 17.49 -0.41
N TRP A 44 -4.18 17.49 0.90
CA TRP A 44 -3.16 17.19 1.91
C TRP A 44 -2.63 15.74 1.80
N ALA A 45 -3.51 14.77 1.51
CA ALA A 45 -3.10 13.37 1.35
C ALA A 45 -2.17 13.11 0.15
N GLN A 46 -2.10 14.00 -0.82
CA GLN A 46 -1.23 13.85 -1.99
C GLN A 46 0.19 14.33 -1.72
N GLU A 47 0.39 15.32 -0.86
CA GLU A 47 1.71 15.80 -0.44
C GLU A 47 2.42 14.80 0.49
N ASP A 48 1.66 14.01 1.24
CA ASP A 48 2.17 13.02 2.19
C ASP A 48 2.65 11.71 1.54
N PHE A 49 2.29 11.47 0.26
CA PHE A 49 2.69 10.29 -0.51
C PHE A 49 3.50 10.73 -1.73
N ARG A 50 4.82 10.68 -1.63
CA ARG A 50 5.72 11.10 -2.71
C ARG A 50 6.95 10.22 -2.82
N VAL A 51 7.56 10.25 -4.00
CA VAL A 51 8.84 9.61 -4.30
C VAL A 51 9.83 10.71 -4.64
N ASP A 52 10.89 10.78 -3.86
CA ASP A 52 11.98 11.77 -4.03
C ASP A 52 13.31 11.08 -4.28
N THR A 53 14.28 11.83 -4.80
CA THR A 53 15.68 11.43 -4.77
C THR A 53 16.22 11.51 -3.35
N ILE A 54 17.31 10.78 -3.06
CA ILE A 54 17.96 10.85 -1.76
C ILE A 54 18.64 12.22 -1.60
N SER A 55 18.18 13.01 -0.62
CA SER A 55 18.80 14.30 -0.30
C SER A 55 20.22 14.13 0.27
N ASP A 56 21.03 15.19 0.24
CA ASP A 56 22.38 15.13 0.80
C ASP A 56 22.37 14.85 2.31
N ALA A 57 21.44 15.45 3.03
CA ALA A 57 21.28 15.21 4.48
C ALA A 57 20.93 13.75 4.78
N LEU A 58 19.98 13.16 4.02
CA LEU A 58 19.63 11.75 4.18
C LEU A 58 20.78 10.83 3.77
N PHE A 59 21.47 11.15 2.67
CA PHE A 59 22.62 10.36 2.24
C PHE A 59 23.75 10.37 3.28
N GLN A 60 24.05 11.53 3.86
CA GLN A 60 25.02 11.66 4.95
C GLN A 60 24.62 10.80 6.17
N HIS A 61 23.32 10.71 6.48
CA HIS A 61 22.83 9.83 7.56
C HIS A 61 23.01 8.34 7.25
N MET A 62 22.96 7.95 5.96
CA MET A 62 23.13 6.57 5.50
C MET A 62 24.59 6.14 5.39
N GLN A 63 25.52 7.07 5.13
CA GLN A 63 26.95 6.77 4.94
C GLN A 63 27.54 6.10 6.18
N GLY A 64 28.33 5.03 5.95
CA GLY A 64 28.93 4.23 7.02
C GLY A 64 27.94 3.34 7.80
N LYS A 65 26.65 3.37 7.44
CA LYS A 65 25.59 2.57 8.06
C LYS A 65 24.95 1.68 7.00
N SER A 66 23.72 2.00 6.53
CA SER A 66 23.07 1.22 5.46
C SER A 66 23.75 1.38 4.10
N PHE A 67 24.58 2.40 3.95
CA PHE A 67 25.38 2.68 2.75
C PHE A 67 26.88 2.75 3.12
N PRO A 68 27.54 1.60 3.37
CA PRO A 68 28.96 1.54 3.69
C PRO A 68 29.83 1.88 2.47
N GLU A 69 31.13 2.06 2.67
CA GLU A 69 32.08 2.45 1.63
C GLU A 69 32.12 1.46 0.46
N GLU A 70 32.03 0.17 0.76
CA GLU A 70 32.00 -0.91 -0.22
C GLU A 70 30.65 -1.08 -0.94
N CYS A 71 29.66 -0.21 -0.70
CA CYS A 71 28.36 -0.29 -1.33
C CYS A 71 28.46 -0.14 -2.84
N THR A 72 28.04 -1.18 -3.58
CA THR A 72 28.07 -1.20 -5.05
C THR A 72 26.81 -0.62 -5.70
N ILE A 73 25.83 -0.20 -4.88
CA ILE A 73 24.59 0.42 -5.37
C ILE A 73 24.82 1.92 -5.51
N SER A 74 24.43 2.48 -6.66
CA SER A 74 24.51 3.93 -6.85
C SER A 74 23.44 4.64 -6.01
N ARG A 75 23.81 5.78 -5.38
CA ARG A 75 22.82 6.66 -4.75
C ARG A 75 21.70 7.05 -5.73
N SER A 76 22.03 7.24 -7.00
CA SER A 76 21.06 7.59 -8.05
C SER A 76 20.04 6.49 -8.35
N ASP A 77 20.29 5.24 -7.91
CA ASP A 77 19.35 4.13 -8.02
C ASP A 77 18.40 4.05 -6.83
N LEU A 78 18.67 4.80 -5.76
CA LEU A 78 17.82 4.83 -4.58
C LEU A 78 16.81 5.97 -4.64
N ARG A 79 15.68 5.75 -3.98
CA ARG A 79 14.62 6.74 -3.76
C ARG A 79 14.19 6.73 -2.30
N MET A 80 13.79 7.92 -1.84
CA MET A 80 13.04 8.09 -0.62
C MET A 80 11.55 8.07 -0.96
N VAL A 81 10.80 7.17 -0.36
CA VAL A 81 9.34 7.11 -0.48
C VAL A 81 8.75 7.57 0.85
N SER A 82 8.11 8.74 0.84
CA SER A 82 7.36 9.26 1.97
C SER A 82 5.94 8.70 1.93
N VAL A 83 5.45 8.22 3.07
CA VAL A 83 4.13 7.60 3.20
C VAL A 83 3.47 7.97 4.52
N LEU A 84 2.14 7.87 4.58
CA LEU A 84 1.42 7.77 5.84
C LEU A 84 1.14 6.31 6.17
N HIS A 85 1.07 6.01 7.45
CA HIS A 85 0.59 4.72 7.95
C HIS A 85 -0.24 4.89 9.21
N VAL A 86 -1.02 3.88 9.57
CA VAL A 86 -1.75 3.80 10.82
C VAL A 86 -0.96 2.93 11.78
N ASP A 87 -0.59 3.46 12.94
CA ASP A 87 0.12 2.68 13.95
C ASP A 87 -0.82 1.68 14.67
N PHE A 88 -0.27 0.84 15.55
CA PHE A 88 -1.06 -0.16 16.28
C PHE A 88 -2.05 0.43 17.29
N GLN A 89 -1.95 1.73 17.58
CA GLN A 89 -2.88 2.52 18.40
C GLN A 89 -3.97 3.21 17.55
N GLY A 90 -3.91 3.08 16.22
CA GLY A 90 -4.87 3.69 15.30
C GLY A 90 -4.53 5.13 14.89
N ASN A 91 -3.37 5.66 15.29
CA ASN A 91 -2.93 7.00 14.94
C ASN A 91 -2.27 7.04 13.56
N THR A 92 -2.50 8.12 12.81
CA THR A 92 -1.75 8.41 11.58
C THR A 92 -0.32 8.83 11.92
N ARG A 93 0.66 8.26 11.23
CA ARG A 93 2.08 8.54 11.35
C ARG A 93 2.70 8.74 9.98
N HIS A 94 3.74 9.55 9.92
CA HIS A 94 4.61 9.67 8.74
C HIS A 94 5.65 8.54 8.74
N GLY A 95 5.91 7.99 7.58
CA GLY A 95 6.92 6.95 7.36
C GLY A 95 7.84 7.30 6.20
N VAL A 96 9.09 6.80 6.26
CA VAL A 96 10.10 6.95 5.21
C VAL A 96 10.67 5.58 4.86
N ILE A 97 10.59 5.23 3.59
CA ILE A 97 11.15 4.01 3.03
C ILE A 97 12.28 4.39 2.06
N ILE A 98 13.47 3.84 2.24
CA ILE A 98 14.56 3.95 1.27
C ILE A 98 14.53 2.67 0.42
N CYS A 99 14.37 2.80 -0.90
CA CYS A 99 14.27 1.65 -1.80
C CYS A 99 14.92 1.92 -3.15
N ASN A 100 15.04 0.89 -3.98
CA ASN A 100 15.46 1.04 -5.37
C ASN A 100 14.38 1.77 -6.19
N LYS A 101 14.81 2.62 -7.12
CA LYS A 101 13.92 3.34 -8.05
C LYS A 101 12.97 2.40 -8.81
N ALA A 102 13.40 1.16 -9.06
CA ALA A 102 12.61 0.17 -9.80
C ALA A 102 11.31 -0.24 -9.10
N ILE A 103 11.25 -0.15 -7.75
CA ILE A 103 10.08 -0.53 -6.96
C ILE A 103 9.44 0.65 -6.21
N ALA A 104 9.99 1.85 -6.35
CA ALA A 104 9.57 3.01 -5.56
C ALA A 104 8.10 3.38 -5.80
N LYS A 105 7.65 3.33 -7.07
CA LYS A 105 6.24 3.59 -7.41
C LYS A 105 5.32 2.50 -6.86
N ASP A 106 5.72 1.24 -6.97
CA ASP A 106 4.93 0.12 -6.43
C ASP A 106 4.74 0.27 -4.92
N LEU A 107 5.82 0.56 -4.18
CA LEU A 107 5.75 0.78 -2.74
C LEU A 107 4.86 1.98 -2.41
N LEU A 108 4.97 3.08 -3.14
CA LEU A 108 4.09 4.24 -2.94
C LEU A 108 2.61 3.86 -3.07
N ASP A 109 2.25 3.13 -4.11
CA ASP A 109 0.87 2.74 -4.40
C ASP A 109 0.37 1.72 -3.36
N ILE A 110 1.19 0.73 -2.99
CA ILE A 110 0.88 -0.25 -1.95
C ILE A 110 0.62 0.44 -0.60
N PHE A 111 1.55 1.29 -0.16
CA PHE A 111 1.43 1.93 1.16
C PHE A 111 0.30 2.96 1.21
N ARG A 112 -0.01 3.63 0.08
CA ARG A 112 -1.20 4.48 -0.02
C ARG A 112 -2.48 3.66 0.18
N GLU A 113 -2.59 2.50 -0.45
CA GLU A 113 -3.75 1.64 -0.29
C GLU A 113 -3.83 1.02 1.10
N LEU A 114 -2.71 0.57 1.69
CA LEU A 114 -2.65 0.10 3.08
C LEU A 114 -3.14 1.19 4.05
N TYR A 115 -2.71 2.44 3.86
CA TYR A 115 -3.16 3.57 4.67
C TYR A 115 -4.66 3.83 4.49
N ARG A 116 -5.15 3.85 3.24
CA ARG A 116 -6.57 4.04 2.92
C ARG A 116 -7.46 3.00 3.59
N GLN A 117 -7.00 1.76 3.66
CA GLN A 117 -7.68 0.65 4.32
C GLN A 117 -7.38 0.57 5.84
N ARG A 118 -6.66 1.56 6.37
CA ARG A 118 -6.27 1.62 7.80
C ARG A 118 -5.53 0.36 8.27
N TYR A 119 -4.72 -0.23 7.37
CA TYR A 119 -3.90 -1.40 7.71
C TYR A 119 -2.83 -1.02 8.75
N PRO A 120 -2.74 -1.73 9.89
CA PRO A 120 -1.85 -1.34 10.96
C PRO A 120 -0.39 -1.68 10.67
N ILE A 121 0.49 -0.69 10.76
CA ILE A 121 1.95 -0.85 10.64
C ILE A 121 2.58 -0.16 11.85
N ALA A 122 3.41 -0.90 12.60
CA ALA A 122 3.93 -0.41 13.87
C ALA A 122 4.73 0.89 13.70
N GLN A 123 5.68 0.90 12.79
CA GLN A 123 6.46 2.08 12.37
C GLN A 123 7.14 1.83 11.01
N ILE A 124 7.53 2.92 10.35
CA ILE A 124 8.24 2.92 9.07
C ILE A 124 9.35 3.96 9.15
N ARG A 125 10.59 3.53 9.29
CA ARG A 125 11.75 4.41 9.44
C ARG A 125 12.95 3.86 8.67
N PRO A 126 13.87 4.72 8.18
CA PRO A 126 15.16 4.27 7.66
C PRO A 126 15.87 3.38 8.68
N ILE A 127 16.50 2.30 8.22
CA ILE A 127 17.22 1.39 9.12
C ILE A 127 18.41 2.09 9.81
N ASP A 128 18.86 3.20 9.25
CA ASP A 128 19.94 4.04 9.76
C ASP A 128 19.65 4.64 11.14
N ASP A 129 18.35 4.80 11.46
CA ASP A 129 17.89 5.21 12.80
C ASP A 129 18.14 4.12 13.87
N PHE A 130 18.48 2.91 13.41
CA PHE A 130 18.85 1.75 14.22
C PHE A 130 20.32 1.35 14.00
N ASP A 131 21.16 2.29 13.49
CA ASP A 131 22.56 2.10 13.13
C ASP A 131 22.78 0.96 12.11
N ALA A 132 21.84 0.84 11.16
CA ALA A 132 21.77 -0.24 10.16
C ALA A 132 21.81 -1.65 10.76
N ASN A 133 21.39 -1.81 12.02
CA ASN A 133 21.35 -3.08 12.72
C ASN A 133 19.96 -3.73 12.53
N ASP A 134 19.90 -4.76 11.69
CA ASP A 134 18.67 -5.49 11.39
C ASP A 134 17.94 -6.00 12.64
N GLU A 135 18.67 -6.60 13.58
CA GLU A 135 18.04 -7.18 14.78
C GLU A 135 17.39 -6.09 15.64
N ARG A 136 18.09 -4.93 15.82
CA ARG A 136 17.51 -3.79 16.56
C ARG A 136 16.29 -3.20 15.87
N SER A 137 16.36 -3.04 14.54
CA SER A 137 15.25 -2.54 13.72
C SER A 137 14.04 -3.46 13.82
N MET A 138 14.23 -4.76 13.64
CA MET A 138 13.17 -5.76 13.72
C MET A 138 12.59 -5.91 15.15
N GLN A 139 13.42 -5.83 16.21
CA GLN A 139 12.95 -5.83 17.60
C GLN A 139 12.07 -4.62 17.92
N ALA A 140 12.40 -3.47 17.32
CA ALA A 140 11.57 -2.27 17.39
C ALA A 140 10.32 -2.35 16.49
N ASN A 141 10.09 -3.48 15.83
CA ASN A 141 8.99 -3.70 14.88
C ASN A 141 8.99 -2.70 13.71
N ASN A 142 10.17 -2.34 13.22
CA ASN A 142 10.33 -1.36 12.15
C ASN A 142 10.20 -2.00 10.77
N THR A 143 9.33 -1.46 9.95
CA THR A 143 9.21 -1.75 8.52
C THR A 143 10.30 -1.02 7.77
N SER A 144 11.18 -1.73 7.05
CA SER A 144 12.32 -1.14 6.34
C SER A 144 12.66 -1.91 5.06
N CYS A 145 13.36 -1.24 4.13
CA CYS A 145 13.68 -1.80 2.83
C CYS A 145 15.19 -1.84 2.59
N PHE A 146 15.86 -0.72 2.28
CA PHE A 146 17.27 -0.70 1.91
C PHE A 146 18.19 -0.86 3.12
N CYS A 147 19.10 -1.85 3.04
CA CYS A 147 20.25 -2.02 3.93
C CYS A 147 21.31 -2.84 3.20
N TYR A 148 22.48 -2.23 2.90
CA TYR A 148 23.55 -2.93 2.17
C TYR A 148 24.23 -3.95 3.06
N ARG A 149 24.01 -5.21 2.76
CA ARG A 149 24.59 -6.34 3.47
C ARG A 149 24.50 -7.64 2.66
N VAL A 150 25.35 -8.61 2.98
CA VAL A 150 25.21 -9.97 2.47
C VAL A 150 24.10 -10.72 3.22
N VAL A 151 23.55 -11.74 2.57
CA VAL A 151 22.67 -12.71 3.24
C VAL A 151 23.44 -13.44 4.32
N ASN A 152 22.87 -13.57 5.50
CA ASN A 152 23.52 -14.22 6.63
C ASN A 152 23.99 -15.64 6.29
N GLY A 153 25.29 -15.92 6.48
CA GLY A 153 25.93 -17.19 6.12
C GLY A 153 26.16 -17.40 4.62
N SER A 154 26.15 -16.32 3.81
CA SER A 154 26.35 -16.35 2.37
C SER A 154 27.34 -15.24 1.93
N LYS A 155 27.83 -15.35 0.68
CA LYS A 155 28.56 -14.29 -0.03
C LYS A 155 27.65 -13.47 -0.95
N HIS A 156 26.37 -13.82 -1.05
CA HIS A 156 25.42 -13.12 -1.93
C HIS A 156 24.83 -11.90 -1.25
N LEU A 157 24.71 -10.82 -2.01
CA LEU A 157 23.99 -9.62 -1.55
C LEU A 157 22.51 -9.94 -1.31
N SER A 158 22.00 -9.47 -0.19
CA SER A 158 20.56 -9.51 0.12
C SER A 158 19.77 -8.70 -0.89
N MET A 159 18.49 -9.03 -1.08
CA MET A 159 17.57 -8.18 -1.84
C MET A 159 17.36 -6.82 -1.15
N HIS A 160 17.48 -6.75 0.18
CA HIS A 160 17.56 -5.47 0.91
C HIS A 160 18.78 -4.65 0.51
N ALA A 161 19.95 -5.28 0.29
CA ALA A 161 21.15 -4.59 -0.18
C ALA A 161 20.98 -3.94 -1.55
N ARG A 162 20.03 -4.44 -2.35
CA ARG A 162 19.66 -3.90 -3.66
C ARG A 162 18.51 -2.89 -3.57
N GLY A 163 17.90 -2.73 -2.39
CA GLY A 163 16.69 -1.94 -2.18
C GLY A 163 15.45 -2.54 -2.85
N LEU A 164 15.43 -3.87 -3.08
CA LEU A 164 14.39 -4.60 -3.80
C LEU A 164 13.57 -5.53 -2.90
N ALA A 165 13.76 -5.43 -1.59
CA ALA A 165 12.97 -6.14 -0.59
C ALA A 165 12.53 -5.21 0.53
N ILE A 166 11.41 -5.54 1.16
CA ILE A 166 10.86 -4.82 2.31
C ILE A 166 10.36 -5.82 3.35
N ASP A 167 10.66 -5.54 4.61
CA ASP A 167 10.15 -6.27 5.75
C ASP A 167 9.02 -5.51 6.42
N LEU A 168 7.86 -6.13 6.60
CA LEU A 168 6.64 -5.52 7.14
C LEU A 168 6.29 -6.13 8.50
N ASN A 169 6.16 -5.28 9.55
CA ASN A 169 5.81 -5.69 10.90
C ASN A 169 6.62 -6.91 11.39
N PRO A 170 7.96 -6.81 11.45
CA PRO A 170 8.85 -7.95 11.67
C PRO A 170 8.59 -8.75 12.93
N LEU A 171 8.20 -8.07 14.01
CA LEU A 171 7.99 -8.74 15.31
C LEU A 171 6.86 -9.77 15.24
N GLN A 172 5.74 -9.47 14.56
CA GLN A 172 4.62 -10.39 14.40
C GLN A 172 4.82 -11.35 13.23
N ASN A 173 5.78 -11.08 12.35
CA ASN A 173 6.02 -11.86 11.14
C ASN A 173 7.48 -12.31 11.02
N PRO A 174 7.99 -13.09 11.99
CA PRO A 174 9.40 -13.42 12.07
C PRO A 174 9.90 -14.25 10.88
N CYS A 175 11.21 -14.12 10.63
CA CYS A 175 11.96 -15.10 9.89
C CYS A 175 12.22 -16.33 10.79
N VAL A 176 11.88 -17.52 10.31
CA VAL A 176 12.01 -18.78 11.07
C VAL A 176 12.66 -19.87 10.23
N LYS A 177 13.69 -20.52 10.78
CA LYS A 177 14.34 -21.67 10.15
C LYS A 177 14.59 -22.75 11.17
N ARG A 178 14.21 -23.99 10.85
CA ARG A 178 14.64 -25.16 11.63
C ARG A 178 16.06 -25.52 11.23
N ARG A 179 16.98 -25.55 12.21
CA ARG A 179 18.36 -25.98 12.01
C ARG A 179 18.46 -27.50 11.96
N LYS A 180 19.61 -28.02 11.51
CA LYS A 180 19.85 -29.46 11.43
C LYS A 180 19.82 -30.16 12.79
N ASP A 181 20.20 -29.45 13.87
CA ASP A 181 20.15 -29.90 15.26
C ASP A 181 18.75 -29.85 15.88
N GLY A 182 17.71 -29.52 15.10
CA GLY A 182 16.34 -29.41 15.54
C GLY A 182 15.97 -28.07 16.20
N THR A 183 16.95 -27.21 16.51
CA THR A 183 16.70 -25.89 17.09
C THR A 183 16.08 -24.95 16.07
N LEU A 184 15.43 -23.87 16.55
CA LEU A 184 14.85 -22.85 15.71
C LEU A 184 15.77 -21.61 15.69
N PHE A 185 16.11 -21.17 14.48
CA PHE A 185 16.53 -19.81 14.23
C PHE A 185 15.29 -18.94 14.13
N ILE A 186 15.25 -17.84 14.88
CA ILE A 186 14.13 -16.90 14.92
C ILE A 186 14.73 -15.48 14.83
N GLN A 187 14.21 -14.68 13.91
CA GLN A 187 14.63 -13.30 13.76
C GLN A 187 13.39 -12.41 13.53
N PRO A 188 13.21 -11.35 14.35
CA PRO A 188 14.01 -11.00 15.53
C PRO A 188 13.86 -12.02 16.66
N ARG A 189 14.85 -12.13 17.54
CA ARG A 189 14.87 -13.11 18.63
C ARG A 189 13.68 -12.98 19.58
N THR A 190 13.17 -11.78 19.75
CA THR A 190 12.01 -11.43 20.58
C THR A 190 10.68 -11.90 19.99
N ALA A 191 10.64 -12.32 18.73
CA ALA A 191 9.44 -12.74 18.02
C ALA A 191 9.02 -14.21 18.31
N ARG A 192 9.66 -14.89 19.27
CA ARG A 192 9.32 -16.27 19.67
C ARG A 192 7.81 -16.51 19.91
N PRO A 193 7.03 -15.59 20.49
CA PRO A 193 5.58 -15.79 20.68
C PRO A 193 4.79 -15.93 19.36
N TYR A 194 5.32 -15.43 18.24
CA TYR A 194 4.66 -15.39 16.92
C TYR A 194 5.11 -16.50 15.96
N VAL A 195 5.98 -17.40 16.41
CA VAL A 195 6.52 -18.51 15.59
C VAL A 195 5.46 -19.55 15.25
N ASN A 196 4.55 -19.84 16.18
CA ASN A 196 3.47 -20.79 15.94
C ASN A 196 2.37 -20.14 15.08
N ARG A 197 2.47 -20.33 13.77
CA ARG A 197 1.55 -19.74 12.78
C ARG A 197 0.16 -20.39 12.73
N ALA A 198 -0.05 -21.53 13.43
CA ALA A 198 -1.39 -22.10 13.60
C ALA A 198 -2.25 -21.28 14.58
N ARG A 199 -1.60 -20.55 15.51
CA ARG A 199 -2.33 -19.68 16.45
C ARG A 199 -2.86 -18.43 15.75
N THR A 200 -4.02 -17.95 16.22
CA THR A 200 -4.56 -16.63 15.81
C THR A 200 -3.93 -15.54 16.66
N PHE A 201 -3.42 -14.50 16.02
CA PHE A 201 -2.93 -13.27 16.65
C PHE A 201 -3.03 -12.10 15.66
N LYS A 202 -3.05 -10.88 16.20
CA LYS A 202 -3.14 -9.65 15.41
C LYS A 202 -1.90 -9.45 14.53
N TYR A 203 -2.09 -8.80 13.39
CA TYR A 203 -1.02 -8.36 12.46
C TYR A 203 -0.22 -9.51 11.82
N LYS A 204 -0.79 -10.71 11.81
CA LYS A 204 -0.22 -11.89 11.15
C LYS A 204 -0.44 -11.82 9.64
N ILE A 205 0.64 -11.77 8.86
CA ILE A 205 0.57 -11.85 7.41
C ILE A 205 0.29 -13.30 6.99
N THR A 206 -0.70 -13.48 6.13
CA THR A 206 -1.10 -14.75 5.50
C THR A 206 -1.51 -14.47 4.06
N HIS A 207 -1.78 -15.49 3.24
CA HIS A 207 -2.28 -15.31 1.87
C HIS A 207 -3.60 -14.52 1.78
N ASN A 208 -4.41 -14.53 2.85
CA ASN A 208 -5.65 -13.77 2.91
C ASN A 208 -5.46 -12.34 3.45
N ASP A 209 -4.26 -11.99 3.87
CA ASP A 209 -3.95 -10.65 4.39
C ASP A 209 -3.93 -9.59 3.28
N LEU A 210 -4.37 -8.38 3.62
CA LEU A 210 -4.41 -7.27 2.66
C LEU A 210 -3.03 -6.94 2.11
N ALA A 211 -2.00 -6.90 2.98
CA ALA A 211 -0.65 -6.59 2.55
C ALA A 211 -0.13 -7.65 1.57
N TYR A 212 -0.31 -8.95 1.87
CA TYR A 212 0.08 -10.02 0.95
C TYR A 212 -0.55 -9.82 -0.44
N ARG A 213 -1.87 -9.56 -0.51
CA ARG A 213 -2.57 -9.37 -1.78
C ARG A 213 -2.05 -8.18 -2.57
N LEU A 214 -1.82 -7.04 -1.91
CA LEU A 214 -1.31 -5.84 -2.57
C LEU A 214 0.12 -6.04 -3.08
N PHE A 215 1.01 -6.59 -2.26
CA PHE A 215 2.37 -6.89 -2.69
C PHE A 215 2.39 -7.88 -3.86
N ALA A 216 1.59 -8.95 -3.82
CA ALA A 216 1.47 -9.92 -4.91
C ALA A 216 0.94 -9.29 -6.21
N GLN A 217 -0.07 -8.41 -6.13
CA GLN A 217 -0.61 -7.66 -7.27
C GLN A 217 0.44 -6.77 -7.93
N HIS A 218 1.39 -6.26 -7.16
CA HIS A 218 2.52 -5.47 -7.65
C HIS A 218 3.74 -6.32 -8.05
N GLY A 219 3.61 -7.66 -8.09
CA GLY A 219 4.64 -8.59 -8.57
C GLY A 219 5.73 -8.92 -7.55
N PHE A 220 5.51 -8.66 -6.27
CA PHE A 220 6.40 -9.13 -5.20
C PHE A 220 6.13 -10.59 -4.87
N THR A 221 7.18 -11.31 -4.50
CA THR A 221 7.11 -12.64 -3.90
C THR A 221 7.25 -12.54 -2.39
N TRP A 222 6.62 -13.46 -1.68
CA TRP A 222 6.60 -13.47 -0.20
C TRP A 222 7.52 -14.55 0.37
N GLY A 223 8.36 -14.18 1.33
CA GLY A 223 9.27 -15.12 2.03
C GLY A 223 8.54 -16.19 2.87
N GLY A 224 7.26 -15.95 3.20
CA GLY A 224 6.41 -16.96 3.83
C GLY A 224 6.15 -18.19 2.95
N ASP A 225 6.35 -18.10 1.63
CA ASP A 225 6.20 -19.20 0.68
C ASP A 225 7.48 -20.02 0.50
N TRP A 226 8.62 -19.54 0.96
CA TRP A 226 9.89 -20.27 0.82
C TRP A 226 9.87 -21.62 1.54
N ARG A 227 10.61 -22.59 1.04
CA ARG A 227 10.56 -23.98 1.55
C ARG A 227 11.46 -24.21 2.76
N SER A 228 12.73 -23.82 2.69
CA SER A 228 13.77 -24.13 3.69
C SER A 228 13.88 -23.12 4.82
N LEU A 229 13.35 -21.96 4.60
CA LEU A 229 13.27 -20.81 5.50
C LEU A 229 11.88 -20.22 5.33
N LYS A 230 11.23 -19.79 6.39
CA LYS A 230 9.99 -19.02 6.33
C LYS A 230 10.29 -17.61 6.82
N ASP A 231 10.18 -16.63 5.93
CA ASP A 231 10.37 -15.23 6.27
C ASP A 231 9.07 -14.47 6.08
N TYR A 232 8.28 -14.45 7.15
CA TYR A 232 6.90 -13.95 7.09
C TYR A 232 6.78 -12.44 6.96
N GLN A 233 7.84 -11.68 7.29
CA GLN A 233 7.91 -10.22 7.11
C GLN A 233 8.26 -9.81 5.69
N HIS A 234 9.00 -10.68 4.96
CA HIS A 234 9.78 -10.36 3.76
C HIS A 234 8.96 -10.41 2.47
N PHE A 235 8.98 -9.31 1.75
CA PHE A 235 8.49 -9.21 0.37
C PHE A 235 9.62 -8.74 -0.54
N GLU A 236 9.85 -9.42 -1.66
CA GLU A 236 10.88 -9.03 -2.62
C GLU A 236 10.37 -9.02 -4.05
N LYS A 237 10.90 -8.12 -4.87
CA LYS A 237 10.61 -8.06 -6.30
C LYS A 237 11.90 -8.09 -7.09
N LYS A 238 12.02 -9.06 -7.99
CA LYS A 238 13.13 -9.10 -8.95
C LYS A 238 12.88 -8.06 -10.03
N PRO A 239 13.93 -7.34 -10.47
CA PRO A 239 13.81 -6.38 -11.57
C PRO A 239 13.41 -7.05 -12.88
#